data_5cf2f224f9237494f00666e531571f6c
#
_entry.id   5cf2f224f9237494f00666e531571f6c
#
_cell.length_a   1.000
_cell.length_b   1.000
_cell.length_c   1.000
_cell.angle_alpha   90.00
_cell.angle_beta   90.00
_cell.angle_gamma   90.00
#
_symmetry.space_group_name_H-M   'P 1'
#
loop_
_entity.id
_entity.type
_entity.pdbx_description
1 polymer ?
#
loop_
_entity_poly.entity_id
_entity_poly.type
_entity_poly.pdbx_seq_one_letter_code
_entity_poly.pdbx_strand_id
1 'polypeptide(L)'
;LDIGSRHDQKLALAVEYLEYLGTNEYTADQISTEFYKLACNYGVSTGGEQSYVYLNGLASEFDEAVKLFEHLLQNAVADEDKLKQMVAQKLKSRNDAKLNKGAIMGRLRNYALYGEENPSTYFLSEKELAEISGEELTLYIHNLSNYKHKIWYSGPLELSELDAKLSAVHTIP
;
A
#
# COMPACT_ATOMS: atom_id res chain seq x y z
N LEU A 1 8.65 -2.75 3.54
CA LEU A 1 9.10 -3.91 2.75
C LEU A 1 10.18 -3.49 1.78
N ASP A 2 11.28 -4.24 1.73
CA ASP A 2 12.32 -4.08 0.70
C ASP A 2 11.91 -4.84 -0.59
N ILE A 3 10.64 -4.75 -0.93
CA ILE A 3 10.01 -5.32 -2.13
C ILE A 3 9.13 -4.23 -2.74
N GLY A 4 9.46 -3.81 -3.94
CA GLY A 4 8.68 -2.85 -4.71
C GLY A 4 8.25 -3.42 -6.05
N SER A 5 7.68 -2.59 -6.91
CA SER A 5 7.11 -2.98 -8.20
C SER A 5 8.12 -3.60 -9.18
N ARG A 6 9.43 -3.40 -8.98
CA ARG A 6 10.48 -4.07 -9.74
C ARG A 6 10.55 -5.57 -9.41
N HIS A 7 10.27 -5.94 -8.16
CA HIS A 7 10.41 -7.30 -7.65
C HIS A 7 9.08 -8.05 -7.70
N ASP A 8 8.00 -7.39 -7.28
CA ASP A 8 6.64 -7.95 -7.30
C ASP A 8 5.61 -6.86 -7.60
N GLN A 9 5.12 -6.86 -8.82
CA GLN A 9 4.15 -5.86 -9.29
C GLN A 9 2.75 -6.09 -8.69
N LYS A 10 2.41 -7.34 -8.36
CA LYS A 10 1.13 -7.67 -7.72
C LYS A 10 1.12 -7.26 -6.26
N LEU A 11 2.22 -7.49 -5.54
CA LEU A 11 2.39 -6.99 -4.17
C LEU A 11 2.27 -5.46 -4.13
N ALA A 12 2.95 -4.76 -5.04
CA ALA A 12 2.84 -3.30 -5.12
C ALA A 12 1.41 -2.84 -5.39
N LEU A 13 0.68 -3.52 -6.28
CA LEU A 13 -0.73 -3.22 -6.54
C LEU A 13 -1.62 -3.53 -5.33
N ALA A 14 -1.37 -4.63 -4.61
CA ALA A 14 -2.10 -5.00 -3.41
C ALA A 14 -1.93 -3.95 -2.30
N VAL A 15 -0.71 -3.45 -2.09
CA VAL A 15 -0.45 -2.37 -1.13
C VAL A 15 -1.23 -1.11 -1.49
N GLU A 16 -1.29 -0.73 -2.76
CA GLU A 16 -2.12 0.41 -3.19
C GLU A 16 -3.62 0.14 -3.05
N TYR A 17 -4.06 -1.10 -3.26
CA TYR A 17 -5.47 -1.49 -3.13
C TYR A 17 -5.97 -1.40 -1.69
N LEU A 18 -5.10 -1.52 -0.69
CA LEU A 18 -5.45 -1.41 0.72
C LEU A 18 -6.21 -0.11 1.06
N GLU A 19 -5.92 1.00 0.39
CA GLU A 19 -6.59 2.29 0.63
C GLU A 19 -8.09 2.29 0.24
N TYR A 20 -8.53 1.31 -0.55
CA TYR A 20 -9.90 1.19 -1.02
C TYR A 20 -10.73 0.18 -0.22
N LEU A 21 -10.10 -0.53 0.73
CA LEU A 21 -10.71 -1.66 1.39
C LEU A 21 -11.30 -1.30 2.76
N GLY A 22 -12.34 -2.04 3.10
CA GLY A 22 -12.86 -2.17 4.44
C GLY A 22 -12.55 -3.56 5.00
N THR A 23 -13.24 -3.91 6.08
CA THR A 23 -13.22 -5.22 6.72
C THR A 23 -14.65 -5.78 6.81
N ASN A 24 -14.80 -6.96 7.40
CA ASN A 24 -16.15 -7.49 7.69
C ASN A 24 -16.93 -6.61 8.69
N GLU A 25 -16.26 -5.79 9.49
CA GLU A 25 -16.87 -4.95 10.53
C GLU A 25 -17.07 -3.50 10.07
N TYR A 26 -16.20 -3.00 9.19
CA TYR A 26 -16.15 -1.61 8.77
C TYR A 26 -16.05 -1.49 7.25
N THR A 27 -16.85 -0.63 6.66
CA THR A 27 -16.61 -0.21 5.27
C THR A 27 -15.34 0.65 5.17
N ALA A 28 -14.80 0.86 3.97
CA ALA A 28 -13.63 1.73 3.77
C ALA A 28 -13.85 3.16 4.32
N ASP A 29 -15.05 3.71 4.15
CA ASP A 29 -15.41 5.04 4.67
C ASP A 29 -15.48 5.04 6.21
N GLN A 30 -15.96 3.94 6.80
CA GLN A 30 -15.99 3.79 8.27
C GLN A 30 -14.57 3.65 8.83
N ILE A 31 -13.68 2.87 8.19
CA ILE A 31 -12.25 2.80 8.57
C ILE A 31 -11.64 4.20 8.57
N SER A 32 -11.84 4.97 7.51
CA SER A 32 -11.34 6.36 7.42
C SER A 32 -11.92 7.25 8.53
N THR A 33 -13.19 7.06 8.86
CA THR A 33 -13.86 7.80 9.95
C THR A 33 -13.30 7.42 11.32
N GLU A 34 -13.04 6.14 11.58
CA GLU A 34 -12.43 5.70 12.85
C GLU A 34 -11.01 6.25 13.01
N PHE A 35 -10.19 6.23 11.96
CA PHE A 35 -8.87 6.89 11.99
C PHE A 35 -9.00 8.40 12.25
N TYR A 36 -9.96 9.07 11.61
CA TYR A 36 -10.20 10.50 11.83
C TYR A 36 -10.57 10.81 13.29
N LYS A 37 -11.41 9.98 13.94
CA LYS A 37 -11.76 10.13 15.36
C LYS A 37 -10.55 10.05 16.28
N LEU A 38 -9.56 9.22 15.91
CA LEU A 38 -8.29 9.11 16.62
C LEU A 38 -7.28 10.21 16.24
N ALA A 39 -7.70 11.20 15.44
CA ALA A 39 -6.81 12.20 14.85
C ALA A 39 -5.59 11.56 14.16
N CYS A 40 -5.80 10.40 13.54
CA CYS A 40 -4.80 9.62 12.84
C CYS A 40 -5.17 9.45 11.37
N ASN A 41 -4.20 9.13 10.56
CA ASN A 41 -4.38 8.68 9.19
C ASN A 41 -3.35 7.61 8.84
N TYR A 42 -3.70 6.74 7.93
CA TYR A 42 -2.77 5.81 7.32
C TYR A 42 -2.69 6.08 5.81
N GLY A 43 -1.68 5.54 5.20
CA GLY A 43 -1.53 5.57 3.76
C GLY A 43 -0.51 4.55 3.29
N VAL A 44 -0.39 4.45 1.98
CA VAL A 44 0.52 3.53 1.32
C VAL A 44 1.37 4.26 0.31
N SER A 45 2.53 3.71 0.01
CA SER A 45 3.38 4.19 -1.05
C SER A 45 4.17 3.03 -1.63
N THR A 46 4.20 2.92 -2.93
CA THR A 46 4.95 1.89 -3.64
C THR A 46 5.95 2.53 -4.61
N GLY A 47 7.18 2.05 -4.56
CA GLY A 47 8.24 2.43 -5.47
C GLY A 47 8.77 1.22 -6.22
N GLY A 48 9.82 1.41 -7.02
CA GLY A 48 10.47 0.31 -7.73
C GLY A 48 11.09 -0.72 -6.78
N GLU A 49 11.76 -0.27 -5.74
CA GLU A 49 12.55 -1.11 -4.84
C GLU A 49 11.82 -1.45 -3.52
N GLN A 50 10.90 -0.59 -3.07
CA GLN A 50 10.31 -0.68 -1.74
C GLN A 50 8.82 -0.35 -1.76
N SER A 51 8.07 -0.96 -0.83
CA SER A 51 6.70 -0.62 -0.53
C SER A 51 6.56 -0.26 0.95
N TYR A 52 5.78 0.78 1.23
CA TYR A 52 5.54 1.30 2.57
C TYR A 52 4.05 1.32 2.87
N VAL A 53 3.72 0.96 4.08
CA VAL A 53 2.48 1.32 4.73
C VAL A 53 2.84 2.19 5.93
N TYR A 54 2.12 3.27 6.15
CA TYR A 54 2.46 4.21 7.22
C TYR A 54 1.23 4.67 7.96
N LEU A 55 1.43 5.00 9.23
CA LEU A 55 0.44 5.55 10.14
C LEU A 55 0.98 6.84 10.72
N ASN A 56 0.18 7.91 10.69
CA ASN A 56 0.50 9.20 11.31
C ASN A 56 -0.62 9.60 12.25
N GLY A 57 -0.27 10.20 13.39
CA GLY A 57 -1.29 10.69 14.32
C GLY A 57 -0.72 11.18 15.65
N LEU A 58 -1.61 11.36 16.62
CA LEU A 58 -1.25 11.76 17.96
C LEU A 58 -0.63 10.58 18.73
N ALA A 59 0.42 10.85 19.48
CA ALA A 59 1.09 9.83 20.31
C ALA A 59 0.17 9.26 21.39
N SER A 60 -0.80 10.04 21.91
CA SER A 60 -1.82 9.57 22.87
C SER A 60 -2.71 8.48 22.30
N GLU A 61 -2.93 8.47 20.99
CA GLU A 61 -3.84 7.53 20.30
C GLU A 61 -3.07 6.37 19.64
N PHE A 62 -1.76 6.25 19.89
CA PHE A 62 -0.89 5.28 19.24
C PHE A 62 -1.44 3.84 19.33
N ASP A 63 -1.84 3.40 20.52
CA ASP A 63 -2.27 2.02 20.76
C ASP A 63 -3.54 1.67 19.98
N GLU A 64 -4.53 2.56 20.00
CA GLU A 64 -5.79 2.34 19.29
C GLU A 64 -5.63 2.48 17.77
N ALA A 65 -4.79 3.40 17.33
CA ALA A 65 -4.50 3.59 15.90
C ALA A 65 -3.74 2.39 15.32
N VAL A 66 -2.76 1.83 16.04
CA VAL A 66 -2.03 0.62 15.60
C VAL A 66 -2.95 -0.60 15.60
N LYS A 67 -3.79 -0.78 16.62
CA LYS A 67 -4.78 -1.87 16.63
C LYS A 67 -5.75 -1.81 15.45
N LEU A 68 -6.26 -0.63 15.15
CA LEU A 68 -7.16 -0.42 14.00
C LEU A 68 -6.44 -0.72 12.69
N PHE A 69 -5.18 -0.32 12.58
CA PHE A 69 -4.37 -0.56 11.39
C PHE A 69 -4.08 -2.06 11.20
N GLU A 70 -3.67 -2.76 12.26
CA GLU A 70 -3.48 -4.22 12.23
C GLU A 70 -4.78 -4.97 11.93
N HIS A 71 -5.91 -4.50 12.49
CA HIS A 71 -7.22 -5.04 12.16
C HIS A 71 -7.52 -4.92 10.66
N LEU A 72 -7.24 -3.76 10.05
CA LEU A 72 -7.41 -3.57 8.61
C LEU A 72 -6.51 -4.52 7.81
N LEU A 73 -5.22 -4.63 8.16
CA LEU A 73 -4.29 -5.52 7.45
C LEU A 73 -4.71 -7.00 7.51
N GLN A 74 -5.21 -7.44 8.67
CA GLN A 74 -5.56 -8.85 8.90
C GLN A 74 -6.95 -9.23 8.38
N ASN A 75 -7.87 -8.27 8.30
CA ASN A 75 -9.29 -8.51 8.02
C ASN A 75 -9.81 -7.76 6.78
N ALA A 76 -8.92 -7.24 5.94
CA ALA A 76 -9.32 -6.59 4.70
C ALA A 76 -10.17 -7.53 3.82
N VAL A 77 -11.27 -7.03 3.29
CA VAL A 77 -12.18 -7.79 2.44
C VAL A 77 -12.13 -7.25 1.02
N ALA A 78 -12.05 -8.15 0.05
CA ALA A 78 -12.04 -7.79 -1.36
C ALA A 78 -13.31 -7.02 -1.76
N ASP A 79 -13.11 -5.95 -2.53
CA ASP A 79 -14.17 -5.17 -3.19
C ASP A 79 -13.85 -5.06 -4.68
N GLU A 80 -14.47 -5.93 -5.48
CA GLU A 80 -14.24 -6.01 -6.93
C GLU A 80 -14.62 -4.72 -7.66
N ASP A 81 -15.60 -3.97 -7.18
CA ASP A 81 -16.00 -2.72 -7.81
C ASP A 81 -14.97 -1.61 -7.55
N LYS A 82 -14.41 -1.57 -6.34
CA LYS A 82 -13.28 -0.68 -6.01
C LYS A 82 -12.03 -1.06 -6.80
N LEU A 83 -11.74 -2.35 -6.94
CA LEU A 83 -10.63 -2.81 -7.78
C LEU A 83 -10.78 -2.34 -9.22
N LYS A 84 -11.96 -2.53 -9.83
CA LYS A 84 -12.25 -2.05 -11.19
C LYS A 84 -12.07 -0.54 -11.33
N GLN A 85 -12.54 0.24 -10.34
CA GLN A 85 -12.36 1.69 -10.33
C GLN A 85 -10.87 2.08 -10.27
N MET A 86 -10.09 1.46 -9.38
CA MET A 86 -8.66 1.69 -9.25
C MET A 86 -7.93 1.34 -10.56
N VAL A 87 -8.22 0.19 -11.15
CA VAL A 87 -7.63 -0.25 -12.43
C VAL A 87 -7.98 0.73 -13.55
N ALA A 88 -9.24 1.14 -13.66
CA ALA A 88 -9.68 2.11 -14.67
C ALA A 88 -8.94 3.46 -14.52
N GLN A 89 -8.78 3.94 -13.28
CA GLN A 89 -8.03 5.16 -12.99
C GLN A 89 -6.54 5.03 -13.37
N LYS A 90 -5.91 3.89 -13.07
CA LYS A 90 -4.53 3.61 -13.47
C LYS A 90 -4.36 3.60 -14.99
N LEU A 91 -5.25 2.92 -15.71
CA LEU A 91 -5.20 2.87 -17.18
C LEU A 91 -5.43 4.26 -17.79
N LYS A 92 -6.37 5.03 -17.26
CA LYS A 92 -6.57 6.42 -17.65
C LYS A 92 -5.31 7.25 -17.44
N SER A 93 -4.72 7.20 -16.23
CA SER A 93 -3.48 7.92 -15.92
C SER A 93 -2.33 7.55 -16.86
N ARG A 94 -2.20 6.26 -17.23
CA ARG A 94 -1.20 5.80 -18.21
C ARG A 94 -1.45 6.38 -19.60
N ASN A 95 -2.70 6.49 -20.02
CA ASN A 95 -3.04 7.09 -21.32
C ASN A 95 -2.81 8.61 -21.31
N ASP A 96 -3.20 9.29 -20.25
CA ASP A 96 -2.95 10.74 -20.10
C ASP A 96 -1.43 11.04 -20.09
N ALA A 97 -0.62 10.17 -19.47
CA ALA A 97 0.84 10.30 -19.47
C ALA A 97 1.45 10.19 -20.87
N LYS A 98 0.81 9.50 -21.83
CA LYS A 98 1.25 9.44 -23.24
C LYS A 98 1.13 10.78 -23.95
N LEU A 99 0.29 11.68 -23.45
CA LEU A 99 0.07 13.03 -23.98
C LEU A 99 0.89 14.09 -23.24
N ASN A 100 1.51 13.75 -22.13
CA ASN A 100 2.29 14.65 -21.29
C ASN A 100 3.77 14.64 -21.72
N LYS A 101 4.28 15.78 -22.18
CA LYS A 101 5.67 15.92 -22.66
C LYS A 101 6.70 15.60 -21.57
N GLY A 102 6.44 15.99 -20.31
CA GLY A 102 7.32 15.68 -19.18
C GLY A 102 7.38 14.19 -18.87
N ALA A 103 6.22 13.51 -18.88
CA ALA A 103 6.15 12.06 -18.69
C ALA A 103 6.85 11.29 -19.82
N ILE A 104 6.68 11.73 -21.07
CA ILE A 104 7.36 11.16 -22.24
C ILE A 104 8.90 11.32 -22.09
N MET A 105 9.36 12.52 -21.75
CA MET A 105 10.79 12.78 -21.52
C MET A 105 11.35 11.96 -20.36
N GLY A 106 10.60 11.80 -19.26
CA GLY A 106 10.97 10.95 -18.13
C GLY A 106 11.15 9.49 -18.54
N ARG A 107 10.22 8.94 -19.32
CA ARG A 107 10.32 7.56 -19.86
C ARG A 107 11.50 7.40 -20.81
N LEU A 108 11.74 8.37 -21.70
CA LEU A 108 12.88 8.36 -22.60
C LEU A 108 14.22 8.39 -21.83
N ARG A 109 14.30 9.22 -20.78
CA ARG A 109 15.46 9.27 -19.89
C ARG A 109 15.69 7.93 -19.17
N ASN A 110 14.62 7.33 -18.61
CA ASN A 110 14.73 6.03 -17.97
C ASN A 110 15.23 4.95 -18.93
N TYR A 111 14.69 4.92 -20.15
CA TYR A 111 15.15 4.00 -21.19
C TYR A 111 16.62 4.24 -21.57
N ALA A 112 17.04 5.50 -21.72
CA ALA A 112 18.42 5.83 -22.06
C ALA A 112 19.43 5.46 -20.97
N LEU A 113 19.01 5.51 -19.69
CA LEU A 113 19.88 5.18 -18.55
C LEU A 113 19.90 3.69 -18.20
N TYR A 114 18.76 3.00 -18.34
CA TYR A 114 18.59 1.64 -17.81
C TYR A 114 18.21 0.59 -18.86
N GLY A 115 17.94 0.99 -20.10
CA GLY A 115 17.51 0.08 -21.17
C GLY A 115 16.04 -0.33 -21.07
N GLU A 116 15.73 -1.55 -21.53
CA GLU A 116 14.36 -2.06 -21.63
C GLU A 116 13.73 -2.27 -20.24
N GLU A 117 14.47 -2.80 -19.29
CA GLU A 117 14.05 -2.94 -17.91
C GLU A 117 14.38 -1.69 -17.11
N ASN A 118 13.39 -0.84 -16.88
CA ASN A 118 13.57 0.45 -16.22
C ASN A 118 12.35 0.84 -15.38
N PRO A 119 12.46 1.84 -14.49
CA PRO A 119 11.36 2.25 -13.61
C PRO A 119 10.04 2.58 -14.31
N SER A 120 10.06 2.88 -15.61
CA SER A 120 8.85 3.16 -16.39
C SER A 120 8.16 1.90 -16.92
N THR A 121 8.71 0.71 -16.66
CA THR A 121 8.17 -0.58 -17.09
C THR A 121 7.79 -1.51 -15.93
N TYR A 122 8.03 -1.12 -14.67
CA TYR A 122 7.72 -1.91 -13.47
C TYR A 122 6.25 -1.81 -13.11
N PHE A 123 5.37 -2.28 -13.98
CA PHE A 123 3.93 -2.31 -13.75
C PHE A 123 3.23 -3.43 -14.54
N LEU A 124 2.14 -3.93 -14.01
CA LEU A 124 1.29 -4.92 -14.67
C LEU A 124 0.74 -4.38 -15.99
N SER A 125 0.73 -5.20 -17.03
CA SER A 125 0.11 -4.89 -18.32
C SER A 125 -1.41 -4.72 -18.20
N GLU A 126 -2.06 -4.19 -19.22
CA GLU A 126 -3.52 -4.06 -19.26
C GLU A 126 -4.21 -5.43 -19.16
N LYS A 127 -3.61 -6.47 -19.77
CA LYS A 127 -4.11 -7.83 -19.72
C LYS A 127 -4.03 -8.40 -18.30
N GLU A 128 -2.88 -8.28 -17.64
CA GLU A 128 -2.69 -8.73 -16.27
C GLU A 128 -3.62 -8.00 -15.29
N LEU A 129 -3.82 -6.69 -15.48
CA LEU A 129 -4.77 -5.92 -14.67
C LEU A 129 -6.23 -6.34 -14.88
N ALA A 130 -6.58 -6.85 -16.06
CA ALA A 130 -7.92 -7.35 -16.35
C ALA A 130 -8.17 -8.76 -15.78
N GLU A 131 -7.13 -9.53 -15.55
CA GLU A 131 -7.20 -10.91 -15.04
C GLU A 131 -7.07 -11.00 -13.52
N ILE A 132 -6.57 -9.94 -12.85
CA ILE A 132 -6.36 -9.93 -11.41
C ILE A 132 -7.68 -9.80 -10.65
N SER A 133 -7.83 -10.53 -9.54
CA SER A 133 -9.00 -10.45 -8.67
C SER A 133 -8.69 -9.73 -7.35
N GLY A 134 -9.72 -9.16 -6.74
CA GLY A 134 -9.63 -8.56 -5.41
C GLY A 134 -9.23 -9.59 -4.34
N GLU A 135 -9.71 -10.83 -4.46
CA GLU A 135 -9.32 -11.93 -3.56
C GLU A 135 -7.82 -12.22 -3.64
N GLU A 136 -7.25 -12.26 -4.85
CA GLU A 136 -5.81 -12.44 -5.01
C GLU A 136 -5.02 -11.32 -4.33
N LEU A 137 -5.43 -10.06 -4.50
CA LEU A 137 -4.77 -8.91 -3.88
C LEU A 137 -4.93 -8.89 -2.34
N THR A 138 -6.09 -9.27 -1.82
CA THR A 138 -6.28 -9.35 -0.36
C THR A 138 -5.42 -10.45 0.28
N LEU A 139 -5.13 -11.54 -0.42
CA LEU A 139 -4.17 -12.54 0.06
C LEU A 139 -2.76 -11.96 0.22
N TYR A 140 -2.31 -11.08 -0.68
CA TYR A 140 -1.05 -10.35 -0.49
C TYR A 140 -1.10 -9.46 0.75
N ILE A 141 -2.22 -8.73 0.96
CA ILE A 141 -2.40 -7.84 2.12
C ILE A 141 -2.36 -8.64 3.43
N HIS A 142 -3.10 -9.72 3.54
CA HIS A 142 -3.12 -10.58 4.73
C HIS A 142 -1.74 -11.19 5.05
N ASN A 143 -0.90 -11.35 4.04
CA ASN A 143 0.44 -11.90 4.19
C ASN A 143 1.53 -10.82 4.35
N LEU A 144 1.19 -9.53 4.41
CA LEU A 144 2.21 -8.46 4.50
C LEU A 144 3.11 -8.62 5.72
N SER A 145 2.56 -9.01 6.87
CA SER A 145 3.32 -9.26 8.09
C SER A 145 4.29 -10.46 7.99
N ASN A 146 4.09 -11.37 7.06
CA ASN A 146 4.96 -12.54 6.85
C ASN A 146 6.22 -12.20 6.02
N TYR A 147 6.24 -11.07 5.34
CA TYR A 147 7.43 -10.60 4.65
C TYR A 147 8.41 -9.96 5.62
N LYS A 148 9.71 -10.17 5.40
CA LYS A 148 10.74 -9.43 6.14
C LYS A 148 10.56 -7.92 5.92
N HIS A 149 10.34 -7.20 7.00
CA HIS A 149 10.09 -5.77 6.96
C HIS A 149 10.84 -5.02 8.06
N LYS A 150 10.84 -3.71 7.96
CA LYS A 150 11.41 -2.79 8.95
C LYS A 150 10.32 -1.83 9.41
N ILE A 151 10.25 -1.58 10.69
CA ILE A 151 9.40 -0.56 11.28
C ILE A 151 10.25 0.66 11.59
N TRP A 152 9.78 1.81 11.14
CA TRP A 152 10.38 3.10 11.42
C TRP A 152 9.42 3.89 12.30
N TYR A 153 9.91 4.33 13.43
CA TYR A 153 9.12 5.15 14.36
C TYR A 153 9.76 6.51 14.52
N SER A 154 8.94 7.56 14.55
CA SER A 154 9.34 8.92 14.92
C SER A 154 8.27 9.48 15.86
N GLY A 155 8.60 9.65 17.12
CA GLY A 155 7.67 10.11 18.15
C GLY A 155 8.30 10.12 19.55
N PRO A 156 7.50 10.39 20.58
CA PRO A 156 8.00 10.57 21.95
C PRO A 156 8.20 9.28 22.74
N LEU A 157 7.75 8.10 22.23
CA LEU A 157 7.86 6.85 22.97
C LEU A 157 9.33 6.38 23.04
N GLU A 158 9.73 5.93 24.20
CA GLU A 158 11.02 5.25 24.38
C GLU A 158 11.01 3.87 23.70
N LEU A 159 12.18 3.39 23.29
CA LEU A 159 12.30 2.14 22.51
C LEU A 159 11.65 0.93 23.20
N SER A 160 11.85 0.79 24.51
CA SER A 160 11.28 -0.32 25.28
C SER A 160 9.76 -0.27 25.37
N GLU A 161 9.18 0.92 25.43
CA GLU A 161 7.72 1.11 25.44
C GLU A 161 7.15 0.83 24.05
N LEU A 162 7.78 1.33 23.00
CA LEU A 162 7.41 1.08 21.61
C LEU A 162 7.43 -0.43 21.31
N ASP A 163 8.51 -1.12 21.69
CA ASP A 163 8.67 -2.56 21.49
C ASP A 163 7.55 -3.35 22.19
N ALA A 164 7.25 -3.04 23.44
CA ALA A 164 6.18 -3.68 24.17
C ALA A 164 4.80 -3.47 23.52
N LYS A 165 4.50 -2.26 23.07
CA LYS A 165 3.23 -1.92 22.41
C LYS A 165 3.09 -2.59 21.04
N LEU A 166 4.13 -2.57 20.21
CA LEU A 166 4.11 -3.23 18.91
C LEU A 166 4.04 -4.74 19.03
N SER A 167 4.86 -5.35 19.88
CA SER A 167 4.86 -6.81 20.08
C SER A 167 3.53 -7.39 20.58
N ALA A 168 2.66 -6.55 21.15
CA ALA A 168 1.33 -6.97 21.60
C ALA A 168 0.34 -7.16 20.44
N VAL A 169 0.54 -6.53 19.30
CA VAL A 169 -0.43 -6.48 18.19
C VAL A 169 0.16 -6.82 16.81
N HIS A 170 1.46 -6.66 16.67
CA HIS A 170 2.16 -6.88 15.40
C HIS A 170 3.13 -8.06 15.50
N THR A 171 3.09 -8.96 14.54
CA THR A 171 4.02 -10.11 14.47
C THR A 171 5.19 -9.77 13.56
N ILE A 172 6.40 -9.86 14.09
CA ILE A 172 7.63 -9.72 13.31
C ILE A 172 8.10 -11.12 12.90
N PRO A 173 8.27 -11.41 11.58
CA PRO A 173 8.70 -12.71 11.10
C PRO A 173 10.14 -13.04 11.44
#